data_34f649dd544397af0605174cfdcbf610
#
_entry.id   34f649dd544397af0605174cfdcbf610
#
_cell.length_a   1.000
_cell.length_b   1.000
_cell.length_c   1.000
_cell.angle_alpha   90.00
_cell.angle_beta   90.00
_cell.angle_gamma   90.00
#
_symmetry.space_group_name_H-M   'P 1'
#
loop_
_entity.id
_entity.type
_entity.pdbx_description
1 polymer ?
#
loop_
_entity_poly.entity_id
_entity_poly.type
_entity_poly.pdbx_seq_one_letter_code
_entity_poly.pdbx_strand_id
1 'polypeptide(L)'
;LLQSMLADYAAQGAQAVAMEVSSHGLHQGRVNGAHFKVAVLTNLSRDHLDYHETMEAYAAAKARLFFWPSLSMSVLNADEAFGQQLAQQLTAQAKPFLTYGLHAGDVLGTDLRLEQHGLSMQVNTPQGSARVFAPVLGRFNAYNVLAVLTTLLALDISLDKAVNAIASIKAVPGRMQQFGAEGQPLVVVDYAHTPDALEKVLATLREQLESQGQQNHHGKQSKQTKLICVFGCGGDRDAGKRPLMGQAAERLADVVMVTSDNPRSEDPLQIIHEISAGMTKPHHAEPDRRLAIERAIALAQAGDIVLLAGKGHEDYQEIKGVRTPFSDAVAALEALGKWEVRA
;
A
#
# COMPACT_ATOMS: atom_id res chain seq x y z
N LEU A 1 -25.24 7.62 -11.32
CA LEU A 1 -24.30 8.05 -10.27
C LEU A 1 -22.95 8.53 -10.86
N LEU A 2 -22.19 7.67 -11.57
CA LEU A 2 -20.87 8.06 -12.13
C LEU A 2 -20.95 9.30 -13.02
N GLN A 3 -21.87 9.33 -13.98
CA GLN A 3 -22.04 10.45 -14.91
C GLN A 3 -22.42 11.75 -14.19
N SER A 4 -23.25 11.67 -13.15
CA SER A 4 -23.58 12.82 -12.29
C SER A 4 -22.35 13.33 -11.55
N MET A 5 -21.57 12.45 -10.93
CA MET A 5 -20.33 12.84 -10.23
C MET A 5 -19.29 13.48 -11.17
N LEU A 6 -19.13 12.93 -12.38
CA LEU A 6 -18.21 13.52 -13.36
C LEU A 6 -18.68 14.91 -13.84
N ALA A 7 -19.99 15.10 -14.01
CA ALA A 7 -20.56 16.41 -14.34
C ALA A 7 -20.36 17.42 -13.19
N ASP A 8 -20.56 17.00 -11.94
CA ASP A 8 -20.34 17.83 -10.76
C ASP A 8 -18.88 18.24 -10.61
N TYR A 9 -17.92 17.31 -10.85
CA TYR A 9 -16.49 17.63 -10.83
C TYR A 9 -16.11 18.61 -11.94
N ALA A 10 -16.65 18.41 -13.15
CA ALA A 10 -16.42 19.35 -14.26
C ALA A 10 -16.97 20.75 -13.94
N ALA A 11 -18.17 20.83 -13.34
CA ALA A 11 -18.77 22.10 -12.91
C ALA A 11 -17.94 22.79 -11.81
N GLN A 12 -17.22 22.04 -10.98
CA GLN A 12 -16.29 22.54 -9.98
C GLN A 12 -14.89 22.88 -10.54
N GLY A 13 -14.69 22.76 -11.85
CA GLY A 13 -13.44 23.10 -12.53
C GLY A 13 -12.38 22.00 -12.55
N ALA A 14 -12.73 20.75 -12.25
CA ALA A 14 -11.81 19.63 -12.37
C ALA A 14 -11.39 19.44 -13.84
N GLN A 15 -10.09 19.39 -14.09
CA GLN A 15 -9.53 19.20 -15.45
C GLN A 15 -9.23 17.74 -15.76
N ALA A 16 -9.06 16.90 -14.74
CA ALA A 16 -8.83 15.48 -14.87
C ALA A 16 -9.44 14.73 -13.69
N VAL A 17 -9.82 13.48 -13.91
CA VAL A 17 -10.28 12.55 -12.87
C VAL A 17 -9.48 11.26 -13.02
N ALA A 18 -8.83 10.85 -11.94
CA ALA A 18 -8.25 9.52 -11.80
C ALA A 18 -9.22 8.65 -11.00
N MET A 19 -9.56 7.47 -11.50
CA MET A 19 -10.52 6.58 -10.86
C MET A 19 -10.13 5.11 -11.03
N GLU A 20 -10.48 4.30 -10.04
CA GLU A 20 -10.41 2.85 -10.16
C GLU A 20 -11.60 2.33 -10.96
N VAL A 21 -11.33 1.42 -11.90
CA VAL A 21 -12.36 0.75 -12.70
C VAL A 21 -12.36 -0.74 -12.40
N SER A 22 -13.35 -1.20 -11.63
CA SER A 22 -13.44 -2.60 -11.26
C SER A 22 -13.89 -3.49 -12.42
N SER A 23 -13.48 -4.77 -12.41
CA SER A 23 -13.93 -5.78 -13.38
C SER A 23 -15.47 -5.93 -13.37
N HIS A 24 -16.11 -5.85 -12.20
CA HIS A 24 -17.56 -5.82 -12.07
C HIS A 24 -18.15 -4.61 -12.78
N GLY A 25 -17.55 -3.42 -12.58
CA GLY A 25 -18.00 -2.17 -13.24
C GLY A 25 -17.95 -2.27 -14.76
N LEU A 26 -16.89 -2.87 -15.30
CA LEU A 26 -16.75 -3.14 -16.74
C LEU A 26 -17.75 -4.18 -17.24
N HIS A 27 -17.91 -5.28 -16.50
CA HIS A 27 -18.83 -6.34 -16.88
C HIS A 27 -20.29 -5.90 -16.85
N GLN A 28 -20.66 -5.12 -15.84
CA GLN A 28 -22.03 -4.61 -15.65
C GLN A 28 -22.30 -3.31 -16.41
N GLY A 29 -21.35 -2.77 -17.17
CA GLY A 29 -21.52 -1.55 -17.94
C GLY A 29 -21.65 -0.27 -17.10
N ARG A 30 -21.23 -0.28 -15.82
CA ARG A 30 -21.34 0.89 -14.92
C ARG A 30 -20.57 2.11 -15.40
N VAL A 31 -19.55 1.91 -16.24
CA VAL A 31 -18.71 2.97 -16.81
C VAL A 31 -19.08 3.32 -18.24
N ASN A 32 -20.17 2.74 -18.79
CA ASN A 32 -20.63 3.06 -20.13
C ASN A 32 -20.88 4.56 -20.29
N GLY A 33 -20.47 5.12 -21.42
CA GLY A 33 -20.53 6.56 -21.67
C GLY A 33 -19.40 7.39 -21.07
N ALA A 34 -18.51 6.80 -20.28
CA ALA A 34 -17.30 7.50 -19.85
C ALA A 34 -16.25 7.53 -20.98
N HIS A 35 -15.50 8.64 -21.05
CA HIS A 35 -14.40 8.82 -21.98
C HIS A 35 -13.08 8.68 -21.21
N PHE A 36 -12.34 7.60 -21.44
CA PHE A 36 -11.03 7.41 -20.84
C PHE A 36 -9.93 7.89 -21.82
N LYS A 37 -9.03 8.72 -21.32
CA LYS A 37 -7.86 9.14 -22.08
C LYS A 37 -6.71 8.13 -21.92
N VAL A 38 -6.48 7.68 -20.69
CA VAL A 38 -5.45 6.68 -20.37
C VAL A 38 -6.08 5.57 -19.53
N ALA A 39 -5.74 4.31 -19.82
CA ALA A 39 -6.04 3.15 -18.98
C ALA A 39 -4.73 2.56 -18.45
N VAL A 40 -4.69 2.23 -17.15
CA VAL A 40 -3.50 1.73 -16.48
C VAL A 40 -3.75 0.33 -15.94
N LEU A 41 -2.88 -0.63 -16.28
CA LEU A 41 -2.80 -1.94 -15.67
C LEU A 41 -1.68 -1.96 -14.63
N THR A 42 -2.01 -2.20 -13.37
CA THR A 42 -1.03 -2.41 -12.30
C THR A 42 -0.64 -3.88 -12.18
N ASN A 43 -1.61 -4.74 -11.90
CA ASN A 43 -1.44 -6.19 -11.80
C ASN A 43 -2.77 -6.92 -12.00
N LEU A 44 -2.69 -8.23 -12.15
CA LEU A 44 -3.82 -9.16 -12.11
C LEU A 44 -3.49 -10.32 -11.17
N SER A 45 -4.00 -10.29 -9.96
CA SER A 45 -3.89 -11.38 -8.98
C SER A 45 -5.22 -12.11 -8.82
N ARG A 46 -5.20 -13.32 -8.26
CA ARG A 46 -6.41 -14.13 -8.01
C ARG A 46 -7.35 -13.39 -7.05
N ASP A 47 -8.49 -12.95 -7.58
CA ASP A 47 -9.55 -12.28 -6.83
C ASP A 47 -10.88 -12.38 -7.60
N HIS A 48 -12.01 -12.07 -6.96
CA HIS A 48 -13.33 -11.96 -7.57
C HIS A 48 -13.79 -13.22 -8.33
N LEU A 49 -13.31 -14.44 -7.97
CA LEU A 49 -13.73 -15.69 -8.59
C LEU A 49 -15.12 -16.15 -8.15
N ASP A 50 -15.64 -15.60 -7.07
CA ASP A 50 -17.03 -15.70 -6.65
C ASP A 50 -18.00 -15.10 -7.69
N TYR A 51 -17.53 -14.12 -8.46
CA TYR A 51 -18.31 -13.43 -9.49
C TYR A 51 -17.93 -13.86 -10.91
N HIS A 52 -16.63 -13.97 -11.22
CA HIS A 52 -16.14 -14.25 -12.56
C HIS A 52 -15.91 -15.74 -12.84
N GLU A 53 -15.99 -16.60 -11.80
CA GLU A 53 -15.82 -18.06 -11.82
C GLU A 53 -14.39 -18.50 -12.20
N THR A 54 -13.76 -17.90 -13.22
CA THR A 54 -12.40 -18.25 -13.68
C THR A 54 -11.50 -17.01 -13.82
N MET A 55 -10.18 -17.24 -13.78
CA MET A 55 -9.18 -16.18 -14.00
C MET A 55 -9.25 -15.63 -15.42
N GLU A 56 -9.58 -16.45 -16.40
CA GLU A 56 -9.73 -16.09 -17.81
C GLU A 56 -10.90 -15.11 -18.00
N ALA A 57 -12.06 -15.39 -17.38
CA ALA A 57 -13.22 -14.51 -17.41
C ALA A 57 -12.95 -13.19 -16.69
N TYR A 58 -12.24 -13.26 -15.56
CA TYR A 58 -11.79 -12.07 -14.81
C TYR A 58 -10.84 -11.19 -15.64
N ALA A 59 -9.83 -11.80 -16.27
CA ALA A 59 -8.90 -11.12 -17.16
C ALA A 59 -9.62 -10.51 -18.37
N ALA A 60 -10.53 -11.26 -19.01
CA ALA A 60 -11.32 -10.77 -20.13
C ALA A 60 -12.20 -9.57 -19.76
N ALA A 61 -12.80 -9.58 -18.56
CA ALA A 61 -13.56 -8.43 -18.07
C ALA A 61 -12.70 -7.18 -17.89
N LYS A 62 -11.49 -7.31 -17.30
CA LYS A 62 -10.52 -6.19 -17.17
C LYS A 62 -9.98 -5.74 -18.53
N ALA A 63 -9.73 -6.65 -19.46
CA ALA A 63 -9.24 -6.33 -20.81
C ALA A 63 -10.12 -5.33 -21.54
N ARG A 64 -11.44 -5.33 -21.30
CA ARG A 64 -12.40 -4.39 -21.94
C ARG A 64 -11.98 -2.93 -21.82
N LEU A 65 -11.34 -2.52 -20.73
CA LEU A 65 -10.91 -1.14 -20.53
C LEU A 65 -9.84 -0.74 -21.55
N PHE A 66 -8.93 -1.65 -21.91
CA PHE A 66 -7.82 -1.39 -22.83
C PHE A 66 -8.25 -1.38 -24.30
N PHE A 67 -9.46 -1.84 -24.58
CA PHE A 67 -10.09 -1.77 -25.90
C PHE A 67 -11.24 -0.75 -25.94
N TRP A 68 -11.32 0.15 -24.95
CA TRP A 68 -12.38 1.15 -24.86
C TRP A 68 -12.34 2.08 -26.09
N PRO A 69 -13.53 2.43 -26.68
CA PRO A 69 -13.56 3.17 -27.95
C PRO A 69 -12.87 4.53 -27.91
N SER A 70 -12.92 5.25 -26.79
CA SER A 70 -12.32 6.58 -26.62
C SER A 70 -10.91 6.57 -26.05
N LEU A 71 -10.33 5.39 -25.78
CA LEU A 71 -9.02 5.30 -25.13
C LEU A 71 -7.91 5.77 -26.06
N SER A 72 -7.14 6.75 -25.61
CA SER A 72 -6.02 7.28 -26.38
C SER A 72 -4.71 6.52 -26.15
N MET A 73 -4.49 6.01 -24.93
CA MET A 73 -3.24 5.34 -24.55
C MET A 73 -3.50 4.28 -23.48
N SER A 74 -2.83 3.13 -23.61
CA SER A 74 -2.76 2.11 -22.57
C SER A 74 -1.40 2.17 -21.87
N VAL A 75 -1.37 1.99 -20.55
CA VAL A 75 -0.14 1.90 -19.74
C VAL A 75 -0.14 0.53 -19.06
N LEU A 76 0.85 -0.30 -19.38
CA LEU A 76 0.86 -1.73 -19.05
C LEU A 76 2.10 -2.11 -18.23
N ASN A 77 1.93 -2.92 -17.21
CA ASN A 77 3.04 -3.53 -16.48
C ASN A 77 3.66 -4.65 -17.32
N ALA A 78 4.89 -4.46 -17.80
CA ALA A 78 5.62 -5.41 -18.65
C ALA A 78 6.13 -6.63 -17.88
N ASP A 79 6.26 -6.54 -16.56
CA ASP A 79 6.72 -7.63 -15.70
C ASP A 79 5.56 -8.58 -15.32
N GLU A 80 4.31 -8.22 -15.64
CA GLU A 80 3.11 -9.02 -15.42
C GLU A 80 2.69 -9.77 -16.68
N ALA A 81 2.40 -11.08 -16.54
CA ALA A 81 2.02 -11.92 -17.69
C ALA A 81 0.78 -11.37 -18.43
N PHE A 82 -0.21 -10.85 -17.68
CA PHE A 82 -1.39 -10.26 -18.28
C PHE A 82 -1.08 -8.94 -19.02
N GLY A 83 -0.12 -8.15 -18.52
CA GLY A 83 0.36 -6.95 -19.21
C GLY A 83 1.02 -7.28 -20.55
N GLN A 84 1.85 -8.32 -20.57
CA GLN A 84 2.50 -8.81 -21.80
C GLN A 84 1.47 -9.33 -22.83
N GLN A 85 0.46 -10.07 -22.36
CA GLN A 85 -0.63 -10.55 -23.20
C GLN A 85 -1.43 -9.39 -23.82
N LEU A 86 -1.77 -8.37 -23.04
CA LEU A 86 -2.45 -7.17 -23.53
C LEU A 86 -1.59 -6.40 -24.54
N ALA A 87 -0.29 -6.26 -24.29
CA ALA A 87 0.63 -5.60 -25.23
C ALA A 87 0.64 -6.29 -26.61
N GLN A 88 0.67 -7.63 -26.64
CA GLN A 88 0.57 -8.39 -27.88
C GLN A 88 -0.77 -8.14 -28.61
N GLN A 89 -1.89 -8.14 -27.89
CA GLN A 89 -3.21 -7.89 -28.46
C GLN A 89 -3.35 -6.47 -29.00
N LEU A 90 -2.83 -5.46 -28.28
CA LEU A 90 -2.85 -4.07 -28.71
C LEU A 90 -1.96 -3.85 -29.94
N THR A 91 -0.78 -4.48 -29.97
CA THR A 91 0.09 -4.47 -31.16
C THR A 91 -0.62 -5.02 -32.40
N ALA A 92 -1.29 -6.16 -32.27
CA ALA A 92 -2.04 -6.79 -33.38
C ALA A 92 -3.19 -5.89 -33.90
N GLN A 93 -3.69 -4.96 -33.07
CA GLN A 93 -4.75 -4.01 -33.44
C GLN A 93 -4.23 -2.59 -33.74
N ALA A 94 -2.92 -2.40 -33.77
CA ALA A 94 -2.26 -1.09 -33.96
C ALA A 94 -2.77 -0.01 -32.97
N LYS A 95 -3.08 -0.41 -31.72
CA LYS A 95 -3.50 0.50 -30.65
C LYS A 95 -2.29 1.00 -29.87
N PRO A 96 -2.22 2.29 -29.51
CA PRO A 96 -1.08 2.86 -28.82
C PRO A 96 -1.02 2.40 -27.35
N PHE A 97 0.19 2.06 -26.90
CA PHE A 97 0.47 1.76 -25.50
C PHE A 97 1.92 2.10 -25.13
N LEU A 98 2.16 2.28 -23.83
CA LEU A 98 3.47 2.31 -23.20
C LEU A 98 3.53 1.22 -22.13
N THR A 99 4.71 0.64 -21.97
CA THR A 99 4.97 -0.37 -20.95
C THR A 99 5.88 0.18 -19.86
N TYR A 100 5.73 -0.34 -18.65
CA TYR A 100 6.63 -0.02 -17.54
C TYR A 100 7.00 -1.28 -16.76
N GLY A 101 8.14 -1.27 -16.07
CA GLY A 101 8.57 -2.36 -15.20
C GLY A 101 9.93 -2.11 -14.57
N LEU A 102 10.35 -3.07 -13.75
CA LEU A 102 11.69 -3.13 -13.15
C LEU A 102 12.64 -4.07 -13.90
N HIS A 103 12.10 -4.94 -14.78
CA HIS A 103 12.85 -5.90 -15.58
C HIS A 103 12.71 -5.61 -17.08
N ALA A 104 11.56 -5.11 -17.53
CA ALA A 104 11.29 -4.77 -18.90
C ALA A 104 10.31 -3.60 -19.00
N GLY A 105 10.29 -2.90 -20.14
CA GLY A 105 9.34 -1.82 -20.44
C GLY A 105 9.97 -0.63 -21.13
N ASP A 106 9.12 0.21 -21.75
CA ASP A 106 9.51 1.49 -22.34
C ASP A 106 9.95 2.48 -21.27
N VAL A 107 9.35 2.39 -20.08
CA VAL A 107 9.75 3.10 -18.86
C VAL A 107 10.32 2.08 -17.89
N LEU A 108 11.65 1.98 -17.84
CA LEU A 108 12.37 0.97 -17.07
C LEU A 108 12.98 1.59 -15.83
N GLY A 109 12.60 1.06 -14.65
CA GLY A 109 13.22 1.38 -13.37
C GLY A 109 14.40 0.46 -13.09
N THR A 110 15.56 1.05 -12.76
CA THR A 110 16.79 0.31 -12.40
C THR A 110 17.40 0.92 -11.12
N ASP A 111 18.40 0.25 -10.52
CA ASP A 111 19.07 0.72 -9.28
C ASP A 111 18.04 1.16 -8.21
N LEU A 112 17.03 0.31 -7.97
CA LEU A 112 16.02 0.55 -6.94
C LEU A 112 16.67 0.47 -5.56
N ARG A 113 16.49 1.53 -4.77
CA ARG A 113 16.92 1.61 -3.38
C ARG A 113 15.72 1.86 -2.49
N LEU A 114 15.55 1.03 -1.49
CA LEU A 114 14.55 1.21 -0.45
C LEU A 114 15.20 2.02 0.69
N GLU A 115 14.73 3.25 0.88
CA GLU A 115 15.26 4.21 1.84
C GLU A 115 14.31 4.34 3.04
N GLN A 116 14.77 4.85 4.18
CA GLN A 116 13.98 4.91 5.42
C GLN A 116 12.62 5.60 5.21
N HIS A 117 12.57 6.66 4.43
CA HIS A 117 11.35 7.45 4.21
C HIS A 117 10.86 7.42 2.77
N GLY A 118 11.25 6.41 1.99
CA GLY A 118 10.82 6.34 0.61
C GLY A 118 11.57 5.30 -0.21
N LEU A 119 11.55 5.51 -1.51
CA LEU A 119 12.36 4.75 -2.46
C LEU A 119 12.96 5.69 -3.50
N SER A 120 14.11 5.30 -4.04
CA SER A 120 14.69 5.97 -5.20
C SER A 120 15.10 4.95 -6.27
N MET A 121 15.05 5.34 -7.53
CA MET A 121 15.48 4.52 -8.65
C MET A 121 15.92 5.37 -9.83
N GLN A 122 16.79 4.83 -10.65
CA GLN A 122 17.07 5.38 -11.97
C GLN A 122 15.95 4.96 -12.90
N VAL A 123 15.39 5.90 -13.68
CA VAL A 123 14.40 5.58 -14.72
C VAL A 123 14.95 5.91 -16.10
N ASN A 124 14.73 5.01 -17.05
CA ASN A 124 15.01 5.21 -18.47
C ASN A 124 13.67 5.23 -19.21
N THR A 125 13.43 6.27 -19.98
CA THR A 125 12.16 6.52 -20.66
C THR A 125 12.39 6.94 -22.11
N PRO A 126 11.38 6.94 -22.98
CA PRO A 126 11.49 7.48 -24.33
C PRO A 126 11.86 8.98 -24.38
N GLN A 127 11.65 9.73 -23.29
CA GLN A 127 12.00 11.14 -23.17
C GLN A 127 13.38 11.40 -22.56
N GLY A 128 14.13 10.34 -22.18
CA GLY A 128 15.43 10.43 -21.52
C GLY A 128 15.47 9.69 -20.19
N SER A 129 16.52 9.95 -19.40
CA SER A 129 16.76 9.26 -18.13
C SER A 129 16.79 10.26 -16.97
N ALA A 130 16.29 9.83 -15.80
CA ALA A 130 16.29 10.64 -14.59
C ALA A 130 16.40 9.78 -13.32
N ARG A 131 16.85 10.36 -12.21
CA ARG A 131 16.72 9.78 -10.88
C ARG A 131 15.37 10.19 -10.29
N VAL A 132 14.55 9.22 -9.89
CA VAL A 132 13.27 9.45 -9.24
C VAL A 132 13.41 9.13 -7.76
N PHE A 133 12.89 10.01 -6.90
CA PHE A 133 12.62 9.73 -5.50
C PHE A 133 11.11 9.80 -5.28
N ALA A 134 10.58 8.88 -4.47
CA ALA A 134 9.17 8.88 -4.05
C ALA A 134 9.07 8.57 -2.55
N PRO A 135 8.32 9.38 -1.76
CA PRO A 135 8.15 9.16 -0.32
C PRO A 135 7.09 8.07 -0.03
N VAL A 136 7.29 6.89 -0.61
CA VAL A 136 6.44 5.70 -0.45
C VAL A 136 7.32 4.47 -0.20
N LEU A 137 6.84 3.53 0.63
CA LEU A 137 7.61 2.36 1.06
C LEU A 137 7.30 1.13 0.21
N GLY A 138 8.32 0.29 0.06
CA GLY A 138 8.20 -1.05 -0.49
C GLY A 138 8.32 -1.13 -2.01
N ARG A 139 8.86 -2.27 -2.45
CA ARG A 139 9.10 -2.58 -3.86
C ARG A 139 7.85 -2.51 -4.74
N PHE A 140 6.67 -2.89 -4.21
CA PHE A 140 5.42 -2.79 -4.97
C PHE A 140 5.08 -1.34 -5.32
N ASN A 141 5.48 -0.37 -4.48
CA ASN A 141 5.29 1.04 -4.79
C ASN A 141 6.28 1.56 -5.85
N ALA A 142 7.42 0.88 -6.09
CA ALA A 142 8.25 1.19 -7.25
C ALA A 142 7.47 0.97 -8.57
N TYR A 143 6.71 -0.14 -8.66
CA TYR A 143 5.80 -0.36 -9.79
C TYR A 143 4.70 0.70 -9.89
N ASN A 144 4.10 1.09 -8.76
CA ASN A 144 3.09 2.15 -8.73
C ASN A 144 3.66 3.50 -9.18
N VAL A 145 4.88 3.83 -8.74
CA VAL A 145 5.61 5.04 -9.17
C VAL A 145 5.90 5.01 -10.66
N LEU A 146 6.35 3.87 -11.21
CA LEU A 146 6.56 3.70 -12.65
C LEU A 146 5.25 3.82 -13.43
N ALA A 147 4.15 3.24 -12.93
CA ALA A 147 2.83 3.38 -13.52
C ALA A 147 2.37 4.85 -13.58
N VAL A 148 2.56 5.60 -12.49
CA VAL A 148 2.25 7.05 -12.44
C VAL A 148 3.14 7.82 -13.40
N LEU A 149 4.45 7.59 -13.39
CA LEU A 149 5.40 8.24 -14.30
C LEU A 149 5.00 8.00 -15.74
N THR A 150 4.77 6.74 -16.13
CA THR A 150 4.37 6.36 -17.49
C THR A 150 3.04 7.02 -17.89
N THR A 151 2.10 7.11 -16.94
CA THR A 151 0.82 7.79 -17.17
C THR A 151 1.00 9.27 -17.43
N LEU A 152 1.87 9.95 -16.68
CA LEU A 152 2.18 11.37 -16.89
C LEU A 152 2.85 11.61 -18.24
N LEU A 153 3.79 10.73 -18.64
CA LEU A 153 4.42 10.79 -19.97
C LEU A 153 3.39 10.54 -21.10
N ALA A 154 2.46 9.60 -20.90
CA ALA A 154 1.35 9.32 -21.83
C ALA A 154 0.36 10.50 -21.97
N LEU A 155 0.37 11.42 -21.00
CA LEU A 155 -0.40 12.67 -21.00
C LEU A 155 0.43 13.88 -21.49
N ASP A 156 1.58 13.64 -22.15
CA ASP A 156 2.49 14.66 -22.69
C ASP A 156 3.10 15.58 -21.59
N ILE A 157 3.15 15.13 -20.35
CA ILE A 157 3.88 15.82 -19.27
C ILE A 157 5.37 15.49 -19.42
N SER A 158 6.23 16.52 -19.44
CA SER A 158 7.67 16.32 -19.57
C SER A 158 8.25 15.52 -18.38
N LEU A 159 9.32 14.76 -18.64
CA LEU A 159 9.97 13.92 -17.63
C LEU A 159 10.32 14.70 -16.34
N ASP A 160 10.90 15.90 -16.47
CA ASP A 160 11.27 16.74 -15.32
C ASP A 160 10.06 17.12 -14.45
N LYS A 161 8.95 17.51 -15.09
CA LYS A 161 7.70 17.83 -14.36
C LYS A 161 7.11 16.60 -13.67
N ALA A 162 7.13 15.45 -14.34
CA ALA A 162 6.64 14.20 -13.79
C ALA A 162 7.47 13.74 -12.59
N VAL A 163 8.80 13.80 -12.67
CA VAL A 163 9.72 13.48 -11.57
C VAL A 163 9.50 14.39 -10.36
N ASN A 164 9.39 15.70 -10.59
CA ASN A 164 9.12 16.67 -9.52
C ASN A 164 7.75 16.44 -8.85
N ALA A 165 6.72 16.10 -9.63
CA ALA A 165 5.40 15.77 -9.08
C ALA A 165 5.45 14.51 -8.22
N ILE A 166 6.16 13.47 -8.66
CA ILE A 166 6.34 12.23 -7.90
C ILE A 166 7.07 12.46 -6.58
N ALA A 167 8.08 13.32 -6.55
CA ALA A 167 8.81 13.65 -5.31
C ALA A 167 7.91 14.33 -4.25
N SER A 168 6.79 14.92 -4.65
CA SER A 168 5.85 15.62 -3.78
C SER A 168 4.58 14.81 -3.42
N ILE A 169 4.46 13.56 -3.88
CA ILE A 169 3.29 12.73 -3.56
C ILE A 169 3.21 12.49 -2.05
N LYS A 170 1.99 12.29 -1.57
CA LYS A 170 1.74 11.89 -0.18
C LYS A 170 1.17 10.47 -0.17
N ALA A 171 1.56 9.68 0.82
CA ALA A 171 0.94 8.38 1.03
C ALA A 171 -0.58 8.55 1.23
N VAL A 172 -1.35 7.60 0.71
CA VAL A 172 -2.79 7.56 0.97
C VAL A 172 -3.01 7.34 2.47
N PRO A 173 -3.86 8.13 3.15
CA PRO A 173 -4.13 7.95 4.57
C PRO A 173 -4.45 6.48 4.92
N GLY A 174 -3.76 5.94 5.92
CA GLY A 174 -3.92 4.56 6.36
C GLY A 174 -3.46 3.46 5.39
N ARG A 175 -2.65 3.80 4.38
CA ARG A 175 -2.01 2.86 3.44
C ARG A 175 -0.51 3.09 3.46
N MET A 176 0.23 2.28 4.23
CA MET A 176 1.66 2.46 4.44
C MET A 176 2.03 3.93 4.77
N GLN A 177 1.16 4.61 5.51
CA GLN A 177 1.32 6.02 5.86
C GLN A 177 2.42 6.16 6.91
N GLN A 178 3.37 7.04 6.65
CA GLN A 178 4.61 7.17 7.41
C GLN A 178 4.55 8.34 8.38
N PHE A 179 5.14 8.14 9.57
CA PHE A 179 5.35 9.14 10.61
C PHE A 179 6.73 8.95 11.24
N GLY A 180 7.34 10.02 11.69
CA GLY A 180 8.67 10.06 12.30
C GLY A 180 9.59 10.99 11.53
N ALA A 181 10.53 11.61 12.27
CA ALA A 181 11.57 12.47 11.73
C ALA A 181 12.91 11.72 11.67
N GLU A 182 13.92 12.35 11.08
CA GLU A 182 15.28 11.83 11.11
C GLU A 182 15.76 11.63 12.55
N GLY A 183 16.33 10.47 12.83
CA GLY A 183 16.76 10.09 14.18
C GLY A 183 15.65 9.50 15.07
N GLN A 184 14.42 9.41 14.59
CA GLN A 184 13.31 8.73 15.26
C GLN A 184 13.06 7.34 14.66
N PRO A 185 12.29 6.44 15.35
CA PRO A 185 11.74 5.26 14.70
C PRO A 185 10.74 5.66 13.60
N LEU A 186 10.68 4.85 12.54
CA LEU A 186 9.66 4.99 11.52
C LEU A 186 8.36 4.33 11.99
N VAL A 187 7.28 5.09 12.13
CA VAL A 187 5.95 4.53 12.41
C VAL A 187 5.16 4.46 11.12
N VAL A 188 4.59 3.30 10.83
CA VAL A 188 3.80 3.04 9.62
C VAL A 188 2.38 2.65 10.01
N VAL A 189 1.38 3.37 9.50
CA VAL A 189 -0.05 3.07 9.70
C VAL A 189 -0.61 2.42 8.45
N ASP A 190 -1.21 1.23 8.59
CA ASP A 190 -1.79 0.48 7.48
C ASP A 190 -3.15 -0.16 7.83
N TYR A 191 -3.96 -0.36 6.80
CA TYR A 191 -5.30 -0.97 6.93
C TYR A 191 -5.27 -2.51 6.91
N ALA A 192 -4.12 -3.15 6.92
CA ALA A 192 -3.97 -4.60 6.90
C ALA A 192 -4.70 -5.25 8.09
N HIS A 193 -5.83 -5.89 7.82
CA HIS A 193 -6.74 -6.50 8.81
C HIS A 193 -7.12 -7.95 8.48
N THR A 194 -6.40 -8.57 7.55
CA THR A 194 -6.48 -10.00 7.21
C THR A 194 -5.09 -10.64 7.33
N PRO A 195 -4.98 -11.97 7.52
CA PRO A 195 -3.69 -12.64 7.63
C PRO A 195 -2.77 -12.36 6.44
N ASP A 196 -3.27 -12.51 5.21
CA ASP A 196 -2.52 -12.27 3.97
C ASP A 196 -2.06 -10.82 3.83
N ALA A 197 -2.93 -9.83 4.13
CA ALA A 197 -2.57 -8.43 4.08
C ALA A 197 -1.51 -8.08 5.13
N LEU A 198 -1.63 -8.58 6.37
CA LEU A 198 -0.67 -8.36 7.43
C LEU A 198 0.69 -8.96 7.08
N GLU A 199 0.69 -10.18 6.53
CA GLU A 199 1.91 -10.84 6.07
C GLU A 199 2.62 -10.02 4.98
N LYS A 200 1.89 -9.55 3.97
CA LYS A 200 2.45 -8.74 2.87
C LYS A 200 3.06 -7.42 3.37
N VAL A 201 2.37 -6.73 4.27
CA VAL A 201 2.87 -5.47 4.85
C VAL A 201 4.13 -5.72 5.69
N LEU A 202 4.11 -6.73 6.57
CA LEU A 202 5.26 -7.09 7.40
C LEU A 202 6.45 -7.52 6.55
N ALA A 203 6.25 -8.34 5.51
CA ALA A 203 7.31 -8.76 4.59
C ALA A 203 7.93 -7.56 3.86
N THR A 204 7.08 -6.61 3.42
CA THR A 204 7.55 -5.37 2.79
C THR A 204 8.42 -4.53 3.73
N LEU A 205 7.99 -4.37 4.99
CA LEU A 205 8.76 -3.60 5.97
C LEU A 205 10.04 -4.33 6.41
N ARG A 206 10.04 -5.66 6.41
CA ARG A 206 11.24 -6.47 6.65
C ARG A 206 12.26 -6.27 5.51
N GLU A 207 11.84 -6.35 4.24
CA GLU A 207 12.69 -6.05 3.08
C GLU A 207 13.28 -4.63 3.17
N GLN A 208 12.49 -3.67 3.64
CA GLN A 208 12.92 -2.30 3.85
C GLN A 208 14.07 -2.21 4.87
N LEU A 209 13.93 -2.86 6.04
CA LEU A 209 14.97 -2.90 7.08
C LEU A 209 16.26 -3.59 6.61
N GLU A 210 16.13 -4.73 5.93
CA GLU A 210 17.26 -5.49 5.40
C GLU A 210 18.04 -4.68 4.36
N SER A 211 17.35 -3.98 3.47
CA SER A 211 17.98 -3.12 2.46
C SER A 211 18.76 -1.97 3.10
N GLN A 212 18.27 -1.39 4.18
CA GLN A 212 18.97 -0.33 4.92
C GLN A 212 20.22 -0.88 5.65
N GLY A 213 20.13 -2.08 6.22
CA GLY A 213 21.25 -2.75 6.87
C GLY A 213 22.42 -2.98 5.91
N GLN A 214 22.15 -3.36 4.67
CA GLN A 214 23.17 -3.60 3.64
C GLN A 214 23.88 -2.31 3.18
N GLN A 215 23.16 -1.17 3.14
CA GLN A 215 23.73 0.12 2.73
C GLN A 215 24.67 0.71 3.79
N ASN A 216 24.50 0.36 5.06
CA ASN A 216 25.30 0.89 6.20
C ASN A 216 26.59 0.08 6.48
N HIS A 217 26.94 -0.93 5.69
CA HIS A 217 28.09 -1.83 5.90
C HIS A 217 29.48 -1.23 5.57
N HIS A 218 29.69 0.09 5.73
CA HIS A 218 31.03 0.66 5.72
C HIS A 218 31.49 1.04 7.15
N GLY A 219 31.82 0.01 7.96
CA GLY A 219 32.81 0.15 9.04
C GLY A 219 32.32 0.35 10.48
N LYS A 220 31.02 0.18 10.82
CA LYS A 220 30.56 0.09 12.23
C LYS A 220 29.64 -1.12 12.40
N GLN A 221 29.75 -1.82 13.56
CA GLN A 221 28.76 -2.85 13.94
C GLN A 221 27.37 -2.23 13.86
N SER A 222 26.59 -2.59 12.82
CA SER A 222 25.23 -2.12 12.66
C SER A 222 24.38 -2.73 13.77
N LYS A 223 23.83 -1.90 14.64
CA LYS A 223 22.81 -2.30 15.60
C LYS A 223 21.66 -2.94 14.83
N GLN A 224 21.25 -4.14 15.23
CA GLN A 224 20.15 -4.85 14.56
C GLN A 224 18.86 -4.05 14.75
N THR A 225 18.34 -3.49 13.67
CA THR A 225 17.06 -2.76 13.66
C THR A 225 15.90 -3.75 13.78
N LYS A 226 14.83 -3.32 14.44
CA LYS A 226 13.65 -4.17 14.77
C LYS A 226 12.43 -3.75 14.00
N LEU A 227 11.60 -4.73 13.67
CA LEU A 227 10.23 -4.56 13.22
C LEU A 227 9.27 -4.88 14.38
N ILE A 228 8.55 -3.87 14.84
CA ILE A 228 7.55 -3.97 15.91
C ILE A 228 6.17 -3.92 15.26
N CYS A 229 5.30 -4.89 15.57
CA CYS A 229 3.95 -4.97 15.01
C CYS A 229 2.90 -4.75 16.10
N VAL A 230 2.06 -3.73 15.95
CA VAL A 230 0.89 -3.44 16.80
C VAL A 230 -0.36 -3.71 15.99
N PHE A 231 -1.20 -4.66 16.41
CA PHE A 231 -2.43 -4.98 15.70
C PHE A 231 -3.48 -5.58 16.61
N GLY A 232 -4.72 -5.58 16.12
CA GLY A 232 -5.85 -6.25 16.74
C GLY A 232 -6.79 -6.80 15.67
N CYS A 233 -7.88 -7.43 16.11
CA CYS A 233 -8.96 -7.90 15.26
C CYS A 233 -10.30 -7.29 15.65
N GLY A 234 -11.15 -7.04 14.67
CA GLY A 234 -12.52 -6.58 14.89
C GLY A 234 -13.39 -7.69 15.48
N GLY A 235 -14.28 -7.31 16.41
CA GLY A 235 -15.37 -8.14 16.88
C GLY A 235 -16.51 -8.21 15.86
N ASP A 236 -17.46 -9.16 16.05
CA ASP A 236 -18.59 -9.43 15.14
C ASP A 236 -18.12 -9.67 13.68
N ARG A 237 -16.99 -10.34 13.53
CA ARG A 237 -16.33 -10.68 12.28
C ARG A 237 -15.79 -12.12 12.33
N ASP A 238 -15.15 -12.55 11.26
CA ASP A 238 -14.52 -13.86 11.19
C ASP A 238 -13.48 -14.06 12.33
N ALA A 239 -13.83 -14.89 13.31
CA ALA A 239 -12.94 -15.24 14.41
C ALA A 239 -11.82 -16.20 13.98
N GLY A 240 -12.03 -16.97 12.92
CA GLY A 240 -11.04 -17.94 12.41
C GLY A 240 -9.74 -17.28 11.93
N LYS A 241 -9.78 -16.01 11.53
CA LYS A 241 -8.58 -15.27 11.12
C LYS A 241 -7.71 -14.83 12.30
N ARG A 242 -8.22 -14.77 13.54
CA ARG A 242 -7.52 -14.23 14.72
C ARG A 242 -6.21 -14.96 15.01
N PRO A 243 -6.20 -16.29 15.18
CA PRO A 243 -4.94 -17.02 15.40
C PRO A 243 -4.00 -16.95 14.19
N LEU A 244 -4.53 -16.90 12.96
CA LEU A 244 -3.71 -16.80 11.76
C LEU A 244 -2.98 -15.44 11.66
N MET A 245 -3.61 -14.35 12.10
CA MET A 245 -2.97 -13.04 12.20
C MET A 245 -1.87 -13.05 13.26
N GLY A 246 -2.09 -13.71 14.42
CA GLY A 246 -1.05 -13.92 15.44
C GLY A 246 0.17 -14.65 14.86
N GLN A 247 -0.04 -15.74 14.15
CA GLN A 247 1.03 -16.50 13.48
C GLN A 247 1.81 -15.67 12.46
N ALA A 248 1.11 -14.89 11.62
CA ALA A 248 1.75 -14.02 10.63
C ALA A 248 2.62 -12.96 11.30
N ALA A 249 2.13 -12.31 12.36
CA ALA A 249 2.87 -11.31 13.12
C ALA A 249 4.11 -11.93 13.80
N GLU A 250 3.95 -13.07 14.49
CA GLU A 250 5.04 -13.77 15.18
C GLU A 250 6.17 -14.21 14.24
N ARG A 251 5.83 -14.58 13.01
CA ARG A 251 6.81 -15.04 12.01
C ARG A 251 7.68 -13.91 11.48
N LEU A 252 7.13 -12.71 11.29
CA LEU A 252 7.74 -11.64 10.52
C LEU A 252 8.18 -10.43 11.36
N ALA A 253 7.60 -10.21 12.55
CA ALA A 253 8.00 -9.14 13.45
C ALA A 253 8.94 -9.64 14.54
N ASP A 254 9.82 -8.75 15.04
CA ASP A 254 10.73 -9.03 16.16
C ASP A 254 10.04 -8.83 17.52
N VAL A 255 9.05 -7.92 17.56
CA VAL A 255 8.21 -7.65 18.72
C VAL A 255 6.77 -7.56 18.27
N VAL A 256 5.88 -8.25 18.96
CA VAL A 256 4.45 -8.21 18.70
C VAL A 256 3.70 -7.63 19.89
N MET A 257 2.83 -6.68 19.64
CA MET A 257 1.91 -6.05 20.59
C MET A 257 0.48 -6.29 20.10
N VAL A 258 -0.25 -7.18 20.77
CA VAL A 258 -1.65 -7.47 20.49
C VAL A 258 -2.54 -6.49 21.25
N THR A 259 -3.49 -5.86 20.57
CA THR A 259 -4.37 -4.83 21.16
C THR A 259 -5.80 -4.91 20.61
N SER A 260 -6.67 -4.02 21.07
CA SER A 260 -8.02 -3.90 20.49
C SER A 260 -8.00 -3.15 19.16
N ASP A 261 -8.85 -3.59 18.26
CA ASP A 261 -9.25 -2.83 17.07
C ASP A 261 -10.64 -2.19 17.34
N ASN A 262 -11.71 -2.68 16.74
CA ASN A 262 -13.11 -2.38 17.02
C ASN A 262 -13.77 -3.62 17.65
N PRO A 263 -13.77 -3.80 18.97
CA PRO A 263 -14.34 -4.99 19.61
C PRO A 263 -15.85 -5.15 19.36
N ARG A 264 -16.56 -4.08 19.06
CA ARG A 264 -18.01 -4.01 18.86
C ARG A 264 -18.77 -4.61 20.04
N SER A 265 -19.50 -5.72 19.84
CA SER A 265 -20.26 -6.37 20.92
C SER A 265 -19.41 -7.36 21.75
N GLU A 266 -18.27 -7.80 21.24
CA GLU A 266 -17.43 -8.82 21.88
C GLU A 266 -16.53 -8.23 23.00
N ASP A 267 -16.08 -9.11 23.89
CA ASP A 267 -15.08 -8.76 24.91
C ASP A 267 -13.69 -8.57 24.26
N PRO A 268 -13.06 -7.39 24.42
CA PRO A 268 -11.71 -7.14 23.88
C PRO A 268 -10.66 -8.15 24.35
N LEU A 269 -10.74 -8.60 25.60
CA LEU A 269 -9.79 -9.58 26.15
C LEU A 269 -9.95 -10.95 25.52
N GLN A 270 -11.19 -11.35 25.20
CA GLN A 270 -11.45 -12.60 24.50
C GLN A 270 -10.84 -12.56 23.08
N ILE A 271 -10.99 -11.46 22.35
CA ILE A 271 -10.39 -11.30 21.02
C ILE A 271 -8.86 -11.39 21.10
N ILE A 272 -8.25 -10.70 22.06
CA ILE A 272 -6.79 -10.76 22.30
C ILE A 272 -6.35 -12.19 22.63
N HIS A 273 -7.09 -12.90 23.45
CA HIS A 273 -6.80 -14.30 23.80
C HIS A 273 -6.82 -15.21 22.56
N GLU A 274 -7.81 -15.06 21.69
CA GLU A 274 -7.93 -15.84 20.46
C GLU A 274 -6.81 -15.53 19.43
N ILE A 275 -6.36 -14.27 19.36
CA ILE A 275 -5.16 -13.91 18.58
C ILE A 275 -3.93 -14.61 19.16
N SER A 276 -3.74 -14.50 20.48
CA SER A 276 -2.60 -15.05 21.22
C SER A 276 -2.54 -16.58 21.15
N ALA A 277 -3.69 -17.26 21.03
CA ALA A 277 -3.75 -18.71 20.85
C ALA A 277 -3.05 -19.22 19.57
N GLY A 278 -2.85 -18.34 18.58
CA GLY A 278 -2.06 -18.64 17.37
C GLY A 278 -0.55 -18.44 17.54
N MET A 279 -0.10 -17.94 18.68
CA MET A 279 1.29 -17.55 18.93
C MET A 279 1.96 -18.50 19.93
N THR A 280 3.24 -18.72 19.74
CA THR A 280 4.07 -19.60 20.60
C THR A 280 5.19 -18.84 21.31
N LYS A 281 5.63 -17.71 20.74
CA LYS A 281 6.68 -16.86 21.29
C LYS A 281 6.11 -15.81 22.26
N PRO A 282 6.95 -15.27 23.16
CA PRO A 282 6.55 -14.15 24.02
C PRO A 282 6.08 -12.95 23.20
N HIS A 283 4.97 -12.37 23.59
CA HIS A 283 4.39 -11.18 22.99
C HIS A 283 3.77 -10.29 24.08
N HIS A 284 3.46 -9.05 23.72
CA HIS A 284 2.76 -8.13 24.59
C HIS A 284 1.27 -8.13 24.29
N ALA A 285 0.45 -7.97 25.32
CA ALA A 285 -0.99 -7.79 25.20
C ALA A 285 -1.40 -6.53 25.99
N GLU A 286 -2.04 -5.58 25.32
CA GLU A 286 -2.52 -4.34 25.91
C GLU A 286 -3.87 -4.00 25.28
N PRO A 287 -4.98 -4.11 26.05
CA PRO A 287 -6.32 -3.85 25.51
C PRO A 287 -6.54 -2.40 25.09
N ASP A 288 -5.93 -1.43 25.76
CA ASP A 288 -5.98 -0.04 25.36
C ASP A 288 -5.05 0.21 24.18
N ARG A 289 -5.65 0.48 23.00
CA ARG A 289 -4.89 0.67 21.77
C ARG A 289 -3.96 1.88 21.83
N ARG A 290 -4.37 2.98 22.48
CA ARG A 290 -3.51 4.16 22.64
C ARG A 290 -2.27 3.80 23.45
N LEU A 291 -2.47 3.13 24.56
CA LEU A 291 -1.38 2.70 25.45
C LEU A 291 -0.47 1.66 24.75
N ALA A 292 -1.04 0.76 23.96
CA ALA A 292 -0.28 -0.18 23.15
C ALA A 292 0.64 0.53 22.13
N ILE A 293 0.14 1.55 21.44
CA ILE A 293 0.91 2.38 20.49
C ILE A 293 2.02 3.13 21.24
N GLU A 294 1.70 3.80 22.35
CA GLU A 294 2.69 4.53 23.16
C GLU A 294 3.81 3.61 23.65
N ARG A 295 3.47 2.41 24.14
CA ARG A 295 4.45 1.41 24.59
C ARG A 295 5.31 0.88 23.44
N ALA A 296 4.72 0.57 22.30
CA ALA A 296 5.45 0.08 21.13
C ALA A 296 6.46 1.12 20.63
N ILE A 297 6.07 2.38 20.53
CA ILE A 297 6.95 3.48 20.10
C ILE A 297 8.03 3.75 21.15
N ALA A 298 7.70 3.65 22.44
CA ALA A 298 8.67 3.79 23.55
C ALA A 298 9.69 2.64 23.59
N LEU A 299 9.38 1.46 23.10
CA LEU A 299 10.32 0.33 22.96
C LEU A 299 11.26 0.47 21.76
N ALA A 300 10.85 1.22 20.74
CA ALA A 300 11.57 1.39 19.50
C ALA A 300 12.79 2.31 19.67
N GLN A 301 13.80 2.09 18.84
CA GLN A 301 15.01 2.90 18.73
C GLN A 301 15.05 3.58 17.37
N ALA A 302 15.94 4.55 17.20
CA ALA A 302 16.20 5.15 15.89
C ALA A 302 16.57 4.06 14.86
N GLY A 303 15.89 4.08 13.72
CA GLY A 303 16.05 3.09 12.65
C GLY A 303 15.09 1.88 12.74
N ASP A 304 14.43 1.66 13.88
CA ASP A 304 13.38 0.64 13.99
C ASP A 304 12.12 1.06 13.22
N ILE A 305 11.30 0.07 12.85
CA ILE A 305 9.99 0.29 12.25
C ILE A 305 8.90 -0.21 13.20
N VAL A 306 7.89 0.64 13.45
CA VAL A 306 6.68 0.29 14.20
C VAL A 306 5.49 0.28 13.24
N LEU A 307 4.94 -0.90 12.96
CA LEU A 307 3.72 -1.05 12.18
C LEU A 307 2.49 -0.97 13.08
N LEU A 308 1.56 -0.05 12.79
CA LEU A 308 0.23 0.01 13.37
C LEU A 308 -0.77 -0.51 12.34
N ALA A 309 -1.24 -1.75 12.50
CA ALA A 309 -2.07 -2.43 11.52
C ALA A 309 -3.54 -2.57 11.99
N GLY A 310 -4.44 -2.60 11.02
CA GLY A 310 -5.88 -2.88 11.18
C GLY A 310 -6.77 -1.69 10.87
N LYS A 311 -6.61 -0.58 11.57
CA LYS A 311 -7.49 0.59 11.44
C LYS A 311 -7.23 1.48 10.22
N GLY A 312 -5.96 1.59 9.81
CA GLY A 312 -5.59 2.46 8.69
C GLY A 312 -6.09 3.90 8.89
N HIS A 313 -7.02 4.33 8.04
CA HIS A 313 -7.59 5.68 8.07
C HIS A 313 -8.84 5.83 8.96
N GLU A 314 -9.26 4.78 9.68
CA GLU A 314 -10.41 4.88 10.58
C GLU A 314 -10.12 5.89 11.70
N ASP A 315 -11.09 6.78 11.96
CA ASP A 315 -11.00 7.87 12.94
C ASP A 315 -11.85 7.63 14.21
N TYR A 316 -12.27 6.38 14.43
CA TYR A 316 -13.06 5.97 15.59
C TYR A 316 -12.64 4.59 16.10
N GLN A 317 -12.99 4.31 17.36
CA GLN A 317 -13.02 2.97 17.95
C GLN A 317 -14.45 2.65 18.41
N GLU A 318 -14.96 1.45 18.08
CA GLU A 318 -16.30 1.01 18.43
C GLU A 318 -16.26 -0.08 19.50
N ILE A 319 -16.80 0.22 20.68
CA ILE A 319 -16.90 -0.69 21.84
C ILE A 319 -18.35 -0.69 22.31
N LYS A 320 -18.99 -1.87 22.37
CA LYS A 320 -20.40 -2.05 22.81
C LYS A 320 -21.37 -1.10 22.09
N GLY A 321 -21.19 -0.92 20.78
CA GLY A 321 -22.02 -0.05 19.95
C GLY A 321 -21.76 1.45 20.11
N VAL A 322 -20.82 1.84 20.97
CA VAL A 322 -20.43 3.25 21.14
C VAL A 322 -19.17 3.52 20.32
N ARG A 323 -19.24 4.50 19.43
CA ARG A 323 -18.08 4.99 18.67
C ARG A 323 -17.46 6.19 19.37
N THR A 324 -16.21 6.07 19.72
CA THR A 324 -15.40 7.16 20.28
C THR A 324 -14.34 7.59 19.27
N PRO A 325 -14.02 8.90 19.14
CA PRO A 325 -12.95 9.36 18.28
C PRO A 325 -11.62 8.71 18.64
N PHE A 326 -10.96 8.11 17.67
CA PHE A 326 -9.66 7.50 17.82
C PHE A 326 -8.98 7.34 16.45
N SER A 327 -7.70 7.73 16.34
CA SER A 327 -6.91 7.59 15.13
C SER A 327 -5.51 7.10 15.46
N ASP A 328 -5.07 6.03 14.79
CA ASP A 328 -3.70 5.52 14.90
C ASP A 328 -2.67 6.59 14.52
N ALA A 329 -2.95 7.38 13.49
CA ALA A 329 -2.08 8.46 13.04
C ALA A 329 -1.88 9.55 14.10
N VAL A 330 -2.96 9.95 14.78
CA VAL A 330 -2.90 10.93 15.87
C VAL A 330 -2.13 10.35 17.06
N ALA A 331 -2.43 9.13 17.47
CA ALA A 331 -1.74 8.46 18.57
C ALA A 331 -0.24 8.28 18.29
N ALA A 332 0.11 7.94 17.05
CA ALA A 332 1.51 7.84 16.60
C ALA A 332 2.25 9.18 16.71
N LEU A 333 1.66 10.27 16.23
CA LEU A 333 2.27 11.61 16.29
C LEU A 333 2.46 12.07 17.75
N GLU A 334 1.47 11.86 18.61
CA GLU A 334 1.54 12.21 20.04
C GLU A 334 2.65 11.40 20.75
N ALA A 335 2.78 10.10 20.46
CA ALA A 335 3.80 9.24 21.02
C ALA A 335 5.21 9.60 20.52
N LEU A 336 5.36 9.89 19.21
CA LEU A 336 6.63 10.36 18.62
C LEU A 336 7.06 11.72 19.18
N GLY A 337 6.10 12.62 19.50
CA GLY A 337 6.40 13.90 20.14
C GLY A 337 6.95 13.78 21.57
N LYS A 338 6.72 12.64 22.22
CA LYS A 338 7.23 12.31 23.58
C LYS A 338 8.46 11.38 23.52
N TRP A 339 8.82 10.90 22.33
CA TRP A 339 9.89 9.93 22.18
C TRP A 339 11.26 10.58 22.35
N GLU A 340 12.09 9.98 23.19
CA GLU A 340 13.47 10.44 23.46
C GLU A 340 14.47 9.37 23.05
N VAL A 341 15.62 9.80 22.54
CA VAL A 341 16.73 8.90 22.23
C VAL A 341 17.18 8.20 23.51
N ARG A 342 16.96 6.91 23.63
CA ARG A 342 17.53 6.13 24.73
C ARG A 342 19.02 5.89 24.47
N ALA A 343 19.85 6.35 25.39
CA ALA A 343 21.30 6.23 25.38
C ALA A 343 21.76 4.74 25.42
#